data_b710e34560c16fe4239329eca01300d9
#
_entry.id   b710e34560c16fe4239329eca01300d9
#
_cell.length_a   1.000
_cell.length_b   1.000
_cell.length_c   1.000
_cell.angle_alpha   90.00
_cell.angle_beta   90.00
_cell.angle_gamma   90.00
#
_symmetry.space_group_name_H-M   'P 1'
#
loop_
_entity.id
_entity.type
_entity.pdbx_description
1 polymer ?
#
loop_
_entity_poly.entity_id
_entity_poly.type
_entity_poly.pdbx_seq_one_letter_code
_entity_poly.pdbx_strand_id
1 'polypeptide(L)'
;MENYPTNKAITKGEIADYWFEDGILVSMSKSIKRTVPLIAANVDLVKQLTNNTPVPLLIYLKSSPVPDAETRRFSATKLPEIYSAMAMVAQPGLSKFIMNILFSLQKPPIPMKSFTNAQQAKAWLKKISQ
;
A
#
# COMPACT_ATOMS: atom_id res chain seq x y z
N MET A 1 -3.87 0.35 17.80
CA MET A 1 -3.69 1.79 17.89
C MET A 1 -3.12 2.36 16.60
N GLU A 2 -3.68 3.44 16.14
CA GLU A 2 -3.22 4.09 14.92
C GLU A 2 -1.94 4.87 15.18
N ASN A 3 -0.93 4.70 14.32
CA ASN A 3 0.36 5.36 14.46
C ASN A 3 0.45 6.58 13.54
N TYR A 4 -0.56 7.44 13.62
CA TYR A 4 -0.55 8.66 12.82
C TYR A 4 0.46 9.66 13.38
N PRO A 5 1.27 10.26 12.51
CA PRO A 5 2.16 11.32 12.97
C PRO A 5 1.38 12.58 13.34
N THR A 6 1.90 13.33 14.30
CA THR A 6 1.23 14.55 14.76
C THR A 6 1.73 15.79 14.02
N ASN A 7 2.85 15.67 13.29
CA ASN A 7 3.52 16.80 12.65
C ASN A 7 3.58 16.67 11.13
N LYS A 8 2.74 15.82 10.54
CA LYS A 8 2.69 15.59 9.10
C LYS A 8 1.32 15.91 8.54
N ALA A 9 1.29 16.36 7.30
CA ALA A 9 0.02 16.56 6.60
C ALA A 9 -0.54 15.19 6.20
N ILE A 10 -1.75 14.90 6.65
CA ILE A 10 -2.43 13.63 6.37
C ILE A 10 -3.49 13.86 5.30
N THR A 11 -3.43 13.10 4.21
CA THR A 11 -4.46 13.11 3.19
C THR A 11 -5.42 11.96 3.45
N LYS A 12 -6.67 12.27 3.66
CA LYS A 12 -7.71 11.26 3.96
C LYS A 12 -8.30 10.71 2.66
N GLY A 13 -8.22 9.38 2.50
CA GLY A 13 -8.83 8.69 1.36
C GLY A 13 -9.92 7.74 1.83
N GLU A 14 -10.65 7.16 0.88
CA GLU A 14 -11.73 6.22 1.20
C GLU A 14 -11.20 4.87 1.68
N ILE A 15 -10.12 4.37 1.08
CA ILE A 15 -9.58 3.05 1.44
C ILE A 15 -8.31 3.14 2.26
N ALA A 16 -7.67 4.31 2.34
CA ALA A 16 -6.47 4.51 3.13
C ALA A 16 -6.22 5.99 3.33
N ASP A 17 -5.50 6.31 4.40
CA ASP A 17 -4.99 7.66 4.64
C ASP A 17 -3.50 7.67 4.31
N TYR A 18 -2.97 8.81 3.86
CA TYR A 18 -1.62 8.93 3.32
C TYR A 18 -0.84 10.09 3.91
N TRP A 19 0.46 9.89 4.05
CA TRP A 19 1.41 10.98 4.36
C TRP A 19 2.79 10.58 3.81
N PHE A 20 3.71 11.55 3.76
CA PHE A 20 5.07 11.28 3.29
C PHE A 20 6.06 11.25 4.45
N GLU A 21 7.04 10.34 4.38
CA GLU A 21 8.18 10.28 5.28
C GLU A 21 9.42 9.94 4.46
N ASP A 22 10.38 10.87 4.43
CA ASP A 22 11.68 10.66 3.77
C ASP A 22 11.56 10.18 2.32
N GLY A 23 10.63 10.76 1.57
CA GLY A 23 10.42 10.39 0.17
C GLY A 23 9.62 9.13 -0.03
N ILE A 24 9.17 8.50 1.05
CA ILE A 24 8.33 7.30 1.02
C ILE A 24 6.89 7.73 1.27
N LEU A 25 5.97 7.24 0.45
CA LEU A 25 4.55 7.42 0.71
C LEU A 25 4.12 6.39 1.75
N VAL A 26 3.57 6.86 2.87
CA VAL A 26 3.09 5.97 3.93
C VAL A 26 1.57 5.92 3.86
N SER A 27 1.03 4.72 3.97
CA SER A 27 -0.41 4.48 3.88
C SER A 27 -0.91 3.73 5.10
N MET A 28 -2.01 4.22 5.67
CA MET A 28 -2.73 3.52 6.73
C MET A 28 -3.99 2.94 6.12
N SER A 29 -4.00 1.64 5.93
CA SER A 29 -5.11 0.92 5.29
C SER A 29 -6.36 0.95 6.15
N LYS A 30 -7.53 1.01 5.52
CA LYS A 30 -8.83 0.94 6.21
C LYS A 30 -9.45 -0.44 5.99
N SER A 31 -10.24 -0.90 6.97
CA SER A 31 -10.92 -2.19 6.91
C SER A 31 -12.23 -2.05 6.12
N ILE A 32 -12.09 -1.89 4.82
CA ILE A 32 -13.22 -1.70 3.90
C ILE A 32 -13.02 -2.57 2.68
N LYS A 33 -14.10 -3.13 2.15
CA LYS A 33 -14.03 -3.95 0.95
C LYS A 33 -13.62 -3.09 -0.25
N ARG A 34 -12.57 -3.49 -0.96
CA ARG A 34 -12.13 -2.80 -2.17
C ARG A 34 -12.98 -3.23 -3.35
N THR A 35 -13.32 -2.27 -4.19
CA THR A 35 -14.02 -2.49 -5.45
C THR A 35 -13.26 -1.75 -6.55
N VAL A 36 -13.56 -2.08 -7.81
CA VAL A 36 -12.90 -1.40 -8.92
C VAL A 36 -13.07 0.12 -8.85
N PRO A 37 -14.29 0.67 -8.62
CA PRO A 37 -14.42 2.13 -8.51
C PRO A 37 -13.61 2.73 -7.36
N LEU A 38 -13.54 2.05 -6.21
CA LEU A 38 -12.75 2.54 -5.08
C LEU A 38 -11.26 2.53 -5.38
N ILE A 39 -10.77 1.47 -6.03
CA ILE A 39 -9.37 1.39 -6.43
C ILE A 39 -9.06 2.48 -7.45
N ALA A 40 -9.93 2.69 -8.45
CA ALA A 40 -9.71 3.72 -9.45
C ALA A 40 -9.63 5.11 -8.82
N ALA A 41 -10.52 5.42 -7.89
CA ALA A 41 -10.50 6.70 -7.18
C ALA A 41 -9.22 6.85 -6.37
N ASN A 42 -8.75 5.76 -5.74
CA ASN A 42 -7.52 5.79 -4.97
C ASN A 42 -6.29 6.00 -5.86
N VAL A 43 -6.27 5.40 -7.03
CA VAL A 43 -5.19 5.62 -8.01
C VAL A 43 -5.11 7.10 -8.37
N ASP A 44 -6.25 7.74 -8.66
CA ASP A 44 -6.29 9.16 -8.97
C ASP A 44 -5.78 10.01 -7.81
N LEU A 45 -6.18 9.68 -6.59
CA LEU A 45 -5.71 10.38 -5.39
C LEU A 45 -4.20 10.29 -5.26
N VAL A 46 -3.64 9.09 -5.38
CA VAL A 46 -2.20 8.89 -5.25
C VAL A 46 -1.44 9.63 -6.36
N LYS A 47 -1.95 9.60 -7.60
CA LYS A 47 -1.33 10.33 -8.70
C LYS A 47 -1.27 11.83 -8.42
N GLN A 48 -2.31 12.39 -7.79
CA GLN A 48 -2.29 13.79 -7.38
C GLN A 48 -1.23 14.05 -6.31
N LEU A 49 -1.11 13.14 -5.34
CA LEU A 49 -0.14 13.29 -4.25
C LEU A 49 1.30 13.19 -4.73
N THR A 50 1.55 12.43 -5.79
CA THR A 50 2.91 12.10 -6.25
C THR A 50 3.27 12.76 -7.56
N ASN A 51 2.44 13.65 -8.09
CA ASN A 51 2.64 14.31 -9.38
C ASN A 51 2.86 13.29 -10.51
N ASN A 52 2.06 12.22 -10.51
CA ASN A 52 2.10 11.15 -11.52
C ASN A 52 3.45 10.42 -11.58
N THR A 53 4.21 10.40 -10.48
CA THR A 53 5.50 9.72 -10.43
C THR A 53 5.38 8.53 -9.48
N PRO A 54 5.71 7.29 -9.93
CA PRO A 54 5.70 6.15 -9.02
C PRO A 54 6.68 6.35 -7.86
N VAL A 55 6.22 6.03 -6.65
CA VAL A 55 7.00 6.23 -5.43
C VAL A 55 7.03 4.94 -4.61
N PRO A 56 8.04 4.77 -3.73
CA PRO A 56 8.00 3.65 -2.78
C PRO A 56 6.85 3.83 -1.80
N LEU A 57 6.14 2.72 -1.53
CA LEU A 57 5.01 2.72 -0.60
C LEU A 57 5.32 1.86 0.61
N LEU A 58 5.07 2.40 1.80
CA LEU A 58 5.00 1.63 3.04
C LEU A 58 3.54 1.61 3.47
N ILE A 59 2.94 0.44 3.53
CA ILE A 59 1.53 0.32 3.89
C ILE A 59 1.36 -0.44 5.21
N TYR A 60 0.64 0.19 6.15
CA TYR A 60 0.20 -0.49 7.38
C TYR A 60 -1.10 -1.20 7.06
N LEU A 61 -1.06 -2.52 7.04
CA LEU A 61 -2.22 -3.33 6.65
C LEU A 61 -3.20 -3.50 7.80
N LYS A 62 -4.48 -3.51 7.45
CA LYS A 62 -5.56 -3.93 8.34
C LYS A 62 -6.34 -5.03 7.66
N SER A 63 -6.90 -5.94 8.46
CA SER A 63 -7.75 -6.98 7.93
C SER A 63 -8.97 -6.36 7.25
N SER A 64 -9.29 -6.84 6.06
CA SER A 64 -10.46 -6.39 5.30
C SER A 64 -10.93 -7.55 4.44
N PRO A 65 -12.18 -7.49 3.93
CA PRO A 65 -12.66 -8.53 3.03
C PRO A 65 -11.76 -8.66 1.81
N VAL A 66 -11.53 -9.90 1.37
CA VAL A 66 -10.72 -10.16 0.19
C VAL A 66 -11.47 -9.63 -1.04
N PRO A 67 -10.85 -8.79 -1.88
CA PRO A 67 -11.50 -8.31 -3.10
C PRO A 67 -11.77 -9.45 -4.07
N ASP A 68 -12.77 -9.27 -4.94
CA ASP A 68 -13.03 -10.28 -5.97
C ASP A 68 -11.90 -10.31 -7.01
N ALA A 69 -11.94 -11.32 -7.88
CA ALA A 69 -10.87 -11.54 -8.85
C ALA A 69 -10.71 -10.36 -9.81
N GLU A 70 -11.81 -9.77 -10.24
CA GLU A 70 -11.76 -8.61 -11.14
C GLU A 70 -11.05 -7.43 -10.49
N THR A 71 -11.39 -7.14 -9.23
CA THR A 71 -10.77 -6.05 -8.48
C THR A 71 -9.27 -6.30 -8.28
N ARG A 72 -8.88 -7.54 -7.96
CA ARG A 72 -7.48 -7.89 -7.79
C ARG A 72 -6.69 -7.69 -9.09
N ARG A 73 -7.26 -8.12 -10.21
CA ARG A 73 -6.60 -7.93 -11.51
C ARG A 73 -6.46 -6.46 -11.87
N PHE A 74 -7.51 -5.67 -11.63
CA PHE A 74 -7.47 -4.24 -11.87
C PHE A 74 -6.40 -3.56 -11.02
N SER A 75 -6.35 -3.89 -9.72
CA SER A 75 -5.32 -3.35 -8.81
C SER A 75 -3.92 -3.69 -9.31
N ALA A 76 -3.68 -4.95 -9.69
CA ALA A 76 -2.36 -5.38 -10.14
C ALA A 76 -1.92 -4.60 -11.38
N THR A 77 -2.85 -4.30 -12.29
CA THR A 77 -2.56 -3.52 -13.48
C THR A 77 -2.16 -2.09 -13.12
N LYS A 78 -2.77 -1.52 -12.09
CA LYS A 78 -2.57 -0.12 -11.72
C LYS A 78 -1.37 0.11 -10.80
N LEU A 79 -0.95 -0.90 -10.04
CA LEU A 79 0.14 -0.72 -9.07
C LEU A 79 1.40 -0.08 -9.66
N PRO A 80 1.91 -0.53 -10.82
CA PRO A 80 3.13 0.08 -11.37
C PRO A 80 2.98 1.54 -11.77
N GLU A 81 1.75 2.02 -11.95
CA GLU A 81 1.50 3.41 -12.30
C GLU A 81 1.72 4.35 -11.11
N ILE A 82 1.57 3.85 -9.88
CA ILE A 82 1.61 4.69 -8.69
C ILE A 82 2.72 4.31 -7.69
N TYR A 83 3.18 3.06 -7.72
CA TYR A 83 4.20 2.61 -6.76
C TYR A 83 5.38 1.96 -7.46
N SER A 84 6.59 2.30 -7.02
CA SER A 84 7.81 1.67 -7.52
C SER A 84 8.14 0.39 -6.74
N ALA A 85 7.68 0.29 -5.49
CA ALA A 85 7.85 -0.87 -4.63
C ALA A 85 6.88 -0.75 -3.47
N MET A 86 6.57 -1.88 -2.82
CA MET A 86 5.62 -1.88 -1.71
C MET A 86 6.16 -2.70 -0.54
N ALA A 87 6.32 -2.07 0.60
CA ALA A 87 6.62 -2.75 1.86
C ALA A 87 5.34 -2.81 2.69
N MET A 88 4.93 -4.01 3.08
CA MET A 88 3.70 -4.23 3.83
C MET A 88 4.03 -4.52 5.29
N VAL A 89 3.52 -3.70 6.19
CA VAL A 89 3.70 -3.88 7.63
C VAL A 89 2.39 -4.38 8.22
N ALA A 90 2.44 -5.52 8.92
CA ALA A 90 1.24 -6.11 9.47
C ALA A 90 1.53 -6.77 10.81
N GLN A 91 0.50 -6.85 11.63
CA GLN A 91 0.55 -7.60 12.87
C GLN A 91 0.70 -9.10 12.55
N PRO A 92 1.33 -9.89 13.44
CA PRO A 92 1.52 -11.32 13.19
C PRO A 92 0.23 -12.07 12.87
N GLY A 93 -0.91 -11.65 13.41
CA GLY A 93 -2.20 -12.29 13.14
C GLY A 93 -2.70 -12.11 11.72
N LEU A 94 -2.07 -11.26 10.91
CA LEU A 94 -2.48 -11.02 9.54
C LEU A 94 -1.61 -11.76 8.53
N SER A 95 -0.77 -12.71 8.97
CA SER A 95 0.13 -13.43 8.06
C SER A 95 -0.60 -14.17 6.95
N LYS A 96 -1.74 -14.81 7.26
CA LYS A 96 -2.54 -15.50 6.24
C LYS A 96 -3.12 -14.53 5.22
N PHE A 97 -3.55 -13.36 5.68
CA PHE A 97 -4.08 -12.31 4.82
C PHE A 97 -3.01 -11.83 3.83
N ILE A 98 -1.79 -11.60 4.32
CA ILE A 98 -0.67 -11.18 3.49
C ILE A 98 -0.33 -12.26 2.46
N MET A 99 -0.28 -13.52 2.89
CA MET A 99 0.00 -14.63 2.01
C MET A 99 -1.02 -14.73 0.88
N ASN A 100 -2.31 -14.53 1.21
CA ASN A 100 -3.36 -14.55 0.20
C ASN A 100 -3.20 -13.42 -0.80
N ILE A 101 -2.82 -12.24 -0.35
CA ILE A 101 -2.57 -11.10 -1.25
C ILE A 101 -1.40 -11.42 -2.18
N LEU A 102 -0.27 -11.88 -1.61
CA LEU A 102 0.95 -12.11 -2.39
C LEU A 102 0.78 -13.26 -3.38
N PHE A 103 0.14 -14.35 -2.96
CA PHE A 103 0.01 -15.54 -3.79
C PHE A 103 -1.20 -15.50 -4.72
N SER A 104 -2.10 -14.55 -4.56
CA SER A 104 -3.16 -14.35 -5.53
C SER A 104 -2.62 -13.71 -6.81
N LEU A 105 -1.41 -13.17 -6.77
CA LEU A 105 -0.72 -12.62 -7.93
C LEU A 105 0.33 -13.63 -8.37
N GLN A 106 0.18 -14.20 -9.57
CA GLN A 106 1.15 -15.15 -10.10
C GLN A 106 2.54 -14.53 -10.21
N LYS A 107 2.58 -13.26 -10.54
CA LYS A 107 3.82 -12.50 -10.65
C LYS A 107 3.55 -11.08 -10.14
N PRO A 108 4.17 -10.68 -9.03
CA PRO A 108 3.97 -9.32 -8.54
C PRO A 108 4.39 -8.28 -9.58
N PRO A 109 3.55 -7.28 -9.84
CA PRO A 109 3.87 -6.26 -10.85
C PRO A 109 4.97 -5.30 -10.42
N ILE A 110 5.26 -5.25 -9.12
CA ILE A 110 6.33 -4.42 -8.53
C ILE A 110 6.96 -5.22 -7.40
N PRO A 111 8.19 -4.87 -6.96
CA PRO A 111 8.76 -5.54 -5.78
C PRO A 111 7.85 -5.35 -4.56
N MET A 112 7.55 -6.45 -3.88
CA MET A 112 6.69 -6.46 -2.70
C MET A 112 7.32 -7.32 -1.63
N LYS A 113 7.30 -6.86 -0.38
CA LYS A 113 7.81 -7.61 0.74
C LYS A 113 7.04 -7.26 2.02
N SER A 114 6.83 -8.25 2.88
CA SER A 114 6.13 -8.05 4.14
C SER A 114 7.11 -7.95 5.30
N PHE A 115 6.72 -7.16 6.29
CA PHE A 115 7.53 -6.91 7.49
C PHE A 115 6.62 -6.84 8.70
N THR A 116 7.17 -7.10 9.88
CA THR A 116 6.47 -6.87 11.14
C THR A 116 6.91 -5.57 11.81
N ASN A 117 7.89 -4.89 11.21
CA ASN A 117 8.55 -3.72 11.79
C ASN A 117 8.71 -2.64 10.71
N ALA A 118 8.23 -1.43 11.00
CA ALA A 118 8.26 -0.33 10.05
C ALA A 118 9.68 0.14 9.73
N GLN A 119 10.60 0.07 10.69
CA GLN A 119 12.00 0.45 10.46
C GLN A 119 12.65 -0.42 9.40
N GLN A 120 12.45 -1.73 9.50
CA GLN A 120 13.00 -2.67 8.51
C GLN A 120 12.36 -2.46 7.15
N ALA A 121 11.06 -2.17 7.13
CA ALA A 121 10.33 -1.89 5.89
C ALA A 121 10.91 -0.66 5.19
N LYS A 122 11.12 0.41 5.93
CA LYS A 122 11.71 1.65 5.38
C LYS A 122 13.13 1.42 4.88
N ALA A 123 13.93 0.67 5.63
CA ALA A 123 15.31 0.36 5.23
C ALA A 123 15.34 -0.40 3.91
N TRP A 124 14.45 -1.39 3.76
CA TRP A 124 14.35 -2.15 2.52
C TRP A 124 13.94 -1.25 1.34
N LEU A 125 12.94 -0.37 1.54
CA LEU A 125 12.50 0.53 0.49
C LEU A 125 13.62 1.48 0.06
N LYS A 126 14.37 2.01 1.00
CA LYS A 126 15.49 2.90 0.68
C LYS A 126 16.57 2.16 -0.09
N LYS A 127 16.84 0.91 0.27
CA LYS A 127 17.87 0.10 -0.38
C LYS A 127 17.53 -0.19 -1.84
N ILE A 128 16.28 -0.56 -2.13
CA ILE A 128 15.90 -0.92 -3.50
C ILE A 128 15.60 0.30 -4.37
N SER A 129 15.44 1.47 -3.77
CA SER A 129 15.18 2.71 -4.52
C SER A 129 16.44 3.44 -4.95
N GLN A 130 17.58 2.93 -4.55
CA GLN A 130 18.87 3.53 -4.93
C GLN A 130 19.32 3.10 -6.32
#